data_a58a48a9d7958ccbc690f191c0fe0087
#
_entry.id   a58a48a9d7958ccbc690f191c0fe0087
#
_cell.length_a   1.000
_cell.length_b   1.000
_cell.length_c   1.000
_cell.angle_alpha   90.00
_cell.angle_beta   90.00
_cell.angle_gamma   90.00
#
_symmetry.space_group_name_H-M   'P 1'
#
loop_
_entity.id
_entity.type
_entity.pdbx_description
1 polymer ?
#
loop_
_entity_poly.entity_id
_entity_poly.type
_entity_poly.pdbx_seq_one_letter_code
_entity_poly.pdbx_strand_id
1 'polypeptide(L)'
;MRDVISLTKWLTCLLFAAVCTLGAQQKREQAPHFTATAMDGEKFTNASVKGKVVLLDFWTTWCPYCNEEATLVDRLGKEFADKGLIVLAINVAESKKKVKKHLEQHPRTCPVVLMEDTNLAAMYQATVYPIYVVIDRDGTIAAEQRGAGGEGALRRLLARAGLESKDADDNSDGN
;
A
#
# COMPACT_ATOMS: atom_id res chain seq x y z
N MET A 1 37.28 47.20 21.57
CA MET A 1 36.90 45.95 22.27
C MET A 1 35.42 45.59 22.27
N ARG A 2 34.55 46.44 21.63
CA ARG A 2 33.06 46.21 21.60
C ARG A 2 32.60 45.43 20.36
N ASP A 3 33.37 45.38 19.28
CA ASP A 3 32.95 44.83 18.00
C ASP A 3 33.23 43.34 17.82
N VAL A 4 34.16 42.77 18.58
CA VAL A 4 34.50 41.33 18.51
C VAL A 4 33.44 40.42 19.16
N ILE A 5 32.72 40.93 20.14
CA ILE A 5 31.67 40.19 20.84
C ILE A 5 30.40 40.05 19.99
N SER A 6 30.18 41.00 19.07
CA SER A 6 29.02 40.97 18.18
C SER A 6 29.17 39.92 17.07
N LEU A 7 30.36 39.78 16.48
CA LEU A 7 30.62 38.81 15.41
C LEU A 7 30.52 37.36 15.89
N THR A 8 30.98 37.07 17.12
CA THR A 8 30.92 35.68 17.67
C THR A 8 29.50 35.24 17.96
N LYS A 9 28.59 36.15 18.36
CA LYS A 9 27.17 35.84 18.58
C LYS A 9 26.43 35.51 17.28
N TRP A 10 26.74 36.16 16.18
CA TRP A 10 26.17 35.88 14.87
C TRP A 10 26.66 34.56 14.27
N LEU A 11 27.95 34.23 14.46
CA LEU A 11 28.51 32.98 13.98
C LEU A 11 27.92 31.74 14.72
N THR A 12 27.69 31.87 16.05
CA THR A 12 27.09 30.77 16.83
C THR A 12 25.60 30.55 16.50
N CYS A 13 24.85 31.61 16.17
CA CYS A 13 23.47 31.48 15.71
C CYS A 13 23.35 30.80 14.34
N LEU A 14 24.27 31.09 13.41
CA LEU A 14 24.27 30.47 12.08
C LEU A 14 24.68 29.01 12.12
N LEU A 15 25.56 28.58 13.03
CA LEU A 15 25.91 27.18 13.23
C LEU A 15 24.78 26.35 13.88
N PHE A 16 23.97 26.99 14.74
CA PHE A 16 22.82 26.31 15.39
C PHE A 16 21.63 26.13 14.43
N ALA A 17 21.44 27.03 13.45
CA ALA A 17 20.38 26.93 12.45
C ALA A 17 20.64 25.83 11.41
N ALA A 18 21.90 25.46 11.15
CA ALA A 18 22.25 24.42 10.18
C ALA A 18 22.03 22.99 10.69
N VAL A 19 21.87 22.76 11.99
CA VAL A 19 21.70 21.43 12.59
C VAL A 19 20.21 21.01 12.65
N CYS A 20 19.27 21.93 12.51
CA CYS A 20 17.83 21.64 12.62
C CYS A 20 17.18 21.07 11.35
N THR A 21 17.91 20.88 10.25
CA THR A 21 17.32 20.41 8.98
C THR A 21 17.65 18.95 8.61
N LEU A 22 18.28 18.17 9.49
CA LEU A 22 18.21 16.73 9.36
C LEU A 22 16.85 16.26 9.86
N GLY A 23 15.81 16.48 9.04
CA GLY A 23 14.52 15.84 9.22
C GLY A 23 14.77 14.34 9.34
N ALA A 24 14.44 13.75 10.50
CA ALA A 24 14.48 12.32 10.70
C ALA A 24 13.55 11.69 9.65
N GLN A 25 14.11 11.25 8.55
CA GLN A 25 13.42 10.45 7.54
C GLN A 25 13.04 9.17 8.24
N GLN A 26 11.78 9.07 8.65
CA GLN A 26 11.27 7.90 9.34
C GLN A 26 11.46 6.70 8.39
N LYS A 27 12.44 5.85 8.72
CA LYS A 27 12.79 4.68 7.91
C LYS A 27 11.55 3.78 7.86
N ARG A 28 10.95 3.67 6.68
CA ARG A 28 9.83 2.74 6.46
C ARG A 28 10.29 1.31 6.70
N GLU A 29 9.40 0.49 7.22
CA GLU A 29 9.66 -0.93 7.46
C GLU A 29 9.76 -1.67 6.12
N GLN A 30 10.69 -2.61 6.00
CA GLN A 30 10.79 -3.50 4.85
C GLN A 30 9.63 -4.49 4.87
N ALA A 31 8.96 -4.68 3.74
CA ALA A 31 7.98 -5.73 3.61
C ALA A 31 8.64 -7.10 3.79
N PRO A 32 7.97 -8.04 4.50
CA PRO A 32 8.50 -9.38 4.68
C PRO A 32 8.74 -10.09 3.34
N HIS A 33 9.66 -11.05 3.34
CA HIS A 33 9.84 -11.91 2.17
C HIS A 33 8.62 -12.80 1.98
N PHE A 34 8.03 -12.77 0.80
CA PHE A 34 6.86 -13.56 0.47
C PHE A 34 7.00 -14.33 -0.84
N THR A 35 6.24 -15.38 -0.92
CA THR A 35 5.87 -16.07 -2.15
C THR A 35 4.36 -16.17 -2.20
N ALA A 36 3.76 -15.99 -3.38
CA ALA A 36 2.33 -16.14 -3.57
C ALA A 36 2.09 -16.76 -4.95
N THR A 37 1.20 -17.75 -5.00
CA THR A 37 0.75 -18.35 -6.27
C THR A 37 -0.73 -18.04 -6.42
N ALA A 38 -1.09 -17.31 -7.46
CA ALA A 38 -2.47 -17.01 -7.78
C ALA A 38 -3.24 -18.25 -8.27
N MET A 39 -4.57 -18.21 -8.21
CA MET A 39 -5.42 -19.34 -8.60
C MET A 39 -5.30 -19.73 -10.08
N ASP A 40 -4.82 -18.82 -10.94
CA ASP A 40 -4.49 -19.04 -12.36
C ASP A 40 -3.07 -19.59 -12.58
N GLY A 41 -2.25 -19.69 -11.52
CA GLY A 41 -0.89 -20.22 -11.53
C GLY A 41 0.20 -19.15 -11.63
N GLU A 42 -0.12 -17.88 -11.77
CA GLU A 42 0.89 -16.80 -11.77
C GLU A 42 1.59 -16.72 -10.40
N LYS A 43 2.91 -16.50 -10.42
CA LYS A 43 3.74 -16.50 -9.20
C LYS A 43 4.30 -15.10 -8.93
N PHE A 44 4.17 -14.69 -7.68
CA PHE A 44 4.65 -13.40 -7.17
C PHE A 44 5.65 -13.61 -6.03
N THR A 45 6.74 -12.87 -6.08
CA THR A 45 7.78 -12.81 -5.03
C THR A 45 8.28 -11.38 -4.91
N ASN A 46 8.97 -11.03 -3.82
CA ASN A 46 9.63 -9.71 -3.72
C ASN A 46 10.51 -9.40 -4.93
N ALA A 47 11.16 -10.40 -5.52
CA ALA A 47 12.00 -10.21 -6.70
C ALA A 47 11.19 -9.91 -7.97
N SER A 48 10.06 -10.64 -8.19
CA SER A 48 9.23 -10.46 -9.40
C SER A 48 8.46 -9.14 -9.41
N VAL A 49 8.16 -8.59 -8.22
CA VAL A 49 7.45 -7.31 -8.09
C VAL A 49 8.37 -6.11 -7.85
N LYS A 50 9.68 -6.29 -7.91
CA LYS A 50 10.66 -5.21 -7.69
C LYS A 50 10.42 -4.05 -8.65
N GLY A 51 10.41 -2.83 -8.12
CA GLY A 51 10.13 -1.61 -8.91
C GLY A 51 8.65 -1.36 -9.20
N LYS A 52 7.77 -2.21 -8.68
CA LYS A 52 6.30 -2.05 -8.76
C LYS A 52 5.75 -1.66 -7.39
N VAL A 53 4.61 -1.00 -7.38
CA VAL A 53 3.79 -0.83 -6.18
C VAL A 53 2.89 -2.04 -6.06
N VAL A 54 2.80 -2.64 -4.87
CA VAL A 54 1.91 -3.78 -4.63
C VAL A 54 0.84 -3.39 -3.63
N LEU A 55 -0.43 -3.58 -3.99
CA LEU A 55 -1.55 -3.52 -3.07
C LEU A 55 -1.94 -4.95 -2.69
N LEU A 56 -1.73 -5.32 -1.43
CA LEU A 56 -2.26 -6.53 -0.84
C LEU A 56 -3.66 -6.23 -0.29
N ASP A 57 -4.66 -6.99 -0.72
CA ASP A 57 -6.06 -6.93 -0.29
C ASP A 57 -6.41 -8.26 0.39
N PHE A 58 -6.44 -8.27 1.74
CA PHE A 58 -6.83 -9.45 2.51
C PHE A 58 -8.34 -9.47 2.72
N TRP A 59 -8.99 -10.51 2.27
CA TRP A 59 -10.44 -10.61 2.22
C TRP A 59 -10.99 -12.02 2.50
N THR A 60 -12.29 -12.11 2.71
CA THR A 60 -13.03 -13.38 2.80
C THR A 60 -14.36 -13.29 2.05
N THR A 61 -14.94 -14.43 1.65
CA THR A 61 -16.19 -14.46 0.89
C THR A 61 -17.39 -13.98 1.70
N TRP A 62 -17.35 -14.11 3.01
CA TRP A 62 -18.41 -13.74 3.95
C TRP A 62 -18.30 -12.31 4.49
N CYS A 63 -17.26 -11.58 4.14
CA CYS A 63 -17.04 -10.21 4.58
C CYS A 63 -17.85 -9.23 3.70
N PRO A 64 -18.89 -8.57 4.20
CA PRO A 64 -19.74 -7.69 3.40
C PRO A 64 -18.94 -6.48 2.87
N TYR A 65 -18.15 -5.82 3.72
CA TYR A 65 -17.31 -4.68 3.33
C TYR A 65 -16.25 -5.03 2.28
N CYS A 66 -15.70 -6.26 2.33
CA CYS A 66 -14.77 -6.71 1.30
C CYS A 66 -15.48 -6.84 -0.06
N ASN A 67 -16.70 -7.35 -0.07
CA ASN A 67 -17.51 -7.49 -1.30
C ASN A 67 -17.92 -6.11 -1.87
N GLU A 68 -18.25 -5.15 -1.00
CA GLU A 68 -18.58 -3.79 -1.41
C GLU A 68 -17.38 -3.08 -2.05
N GLU A 69 -16.18 -3.24 -1.48
CA GLU A 69 -14.96 -2.57 -1.98
C GLU A 69 -14.24 -3.35 -3.10
N ALA A 70 -14.60 -4.61 -3.37
CA ALA A 70 -13.92 -5.45 -4.37
C ALA A 70 -13.85 -4.81 -5.77
N THR A 71 -14.97 -4.28 -6.26
CA THR A 71 -15.04 -3.60 -7.56
C THR A 71 -14.19 -2.32 -7.58
N LEU A 72 -14.13 -1.60 -6.48
CA LEU A 72 -13.30 -0.41 -6.31
C LEU A 72 -11.81 -0.77 -6.37
N VAL A 73 -11.39 -1.80 -5.64
CA VAL A 73 -10.00 -2.29 -5.65
C VAL A 73 -9.59 -2.71 -7.06
N ASP A 74 -10.45 -3.46 -7.76
CA ASP A 74 -10.20 -3.88 -9.15
C ASP A 74 -10.12 -2.69 -10.12
N ARG A 75 -10.96 -1.67 -9.93
CA ARG A 75 -10.94 -0.44 -10.73
C ARG A 75 -9.63 0.34 -10.52
N LEU A 76 -9.22 0.53 -9.27
CA LEU A 76 -7.94 1.19 -8.94
C LEU A 76 -6.75 0.39 -9.47
N GLY A 77 -6.81 -0.95 -9.42
CA GLY A 77 -5.80 -1.81 -10.03
C GLY A 77 -5.63 -1.55 -11.53
N LYS A 78 -6.73 -1.41 -12.28
CA LYS A 78 -6.72 -1.07 -13.71
C LYS A 78 -6.25 0.37 -13.95
N GLU A 79 -6.75 1.33 -13.16
CA GLU A 79 -6.41 2.75 -13.29
C GLU A 79 -4.92 3.01 -13.15
N PHE A 80 -4.26 2.30 -12.24
CA PHE A 80 -2.83 2.48 -11.96
C PHE A 80 -1.94 1.39 -12.55
N ALA A 81 -2.45 0.48 -13.37
CA ALA A 81 -1.66 -0.59 -14.00
C ALA A 81 -0.45 -0.04 -14.77
N ASP A 82 -0.67 0.98 -15.60
CA ASP A 82 0.40 1.63 -16.39
C ASP A 82 1.42 2.37 -15.51
N LYS A 83 1.02 2.75 -14.28
CA LYS A 83 1.91 3.34 -13.29
C LYS A 83 2.63 2.27 -12.43
N GLY A 84 2.42 0.99 -12.76
CA GLY A 84 3.09 -0.15 -12.17
C GLY A 84 2.45 -0.66 -10.88
N LEU A 85 1.15 -0.46 -10.67
CA LEU A 85 0.42 -1.10 -9.57
C LEU A 85 0.13 -2.56 -9.90
N ILE A 86 0.43 -3.44 -8.95
CA ILE A 86 -0.01 -4.84 -8.90
C ILE A 86 -0.96 -4.98 -7.71
N VAL A 87 -2.14 -5.54 -7.93
CA VAL A 87 -3.08 -5.88 -6.85
C VAL A 87 -3.05 -7.39 -6.64
N LEU A 88 -2.89 -7.85 -5.41
CA LEU A 88 -3.01 -9.26 -5.01
C LEU A 88 -4.15 -9.38 -4.01
N ALA A 89 -5.23 -10.05 -4.38
CA ALA A 89 -6.37 -10.33 -3.51
C ALA A 89 -6.15 -11.65 -2.76
N ILE A 90 -5.75 -11.57 -1.49
CA ILE A 90 -5.42 -12.72 -0.65
C ILE A 90 -6.66 -13.16 0.11
N ASN A 91 -7.26 -14.30 -0.27
CA ASN A 91 -8.36 -14.89 0.46
C ASN A 91 -7.85 -15.66 1.68
N VAL A 92 -8.44 -15.38 2.84
CA VAL A 92 -7.94 -15.91 4.12
C VAL A 92 -8.87 -16.99 4.68
N ALA A 93 -8.29 -18.13 5.06
CA ALA A 93 -8.92 -19.23 5.80
C ALA A 93 -10.15 -19.87 5.13
N GLU A 94 -10.21 -19.87 3.79
CA GLU A 94 -11.33 -20.49 3.06
C GLU A 94 -10.82 -21.49 2.01
N SER A 95 -11.60 -22.56 1.77
CA SER A 95 -11.24 -23.58 0.78
C SER A 95 -11.32 -23.04 -0.65
N LYS A 96 -10.44 -23.52 -1.52
CA LYS A 96 -10.42 -23.19 -2.96
C LYS A 96 -11.80 -23.36 -3.62
N LYS A 97 -12.55 -24.42 -3.24
CA LYS A 97 -13.90 -24.69 -3.76
C LYS A 97 -14.87 -23.54 -3.40
N LYS A 98 -14.80 -23.05 -2.15
CA LYS A 98 -15.69 -21.98 -1.68
C LYS A 98 -15.36 -20.66 -2.38
N VAL A 99 -14.07 -20.33 -2.46
CA VAL A 99 -13.60 -19.11 -3.14
C VAL A 99 -13.97 -19.14 -4.63
N LYS A 100 -13.73 -20.28 -5.32
CA LYS A 100 -14.11 -20.42 -6.73
C LYS A 100 -15.59 -20.19 -6.96
N LYS A 101 -16.47 -20.81 -6.14
CA LYS A 101 -17.92 -20.61 -6.24
C LYS A 101 -18.32 -19.14 -6.02
N HIS A 102 -17.66 -18.45 -5.08
CA HIS A 102 -17.91 -17.03 -4.83
C HIS A 102 -17.51 -16.17 -6.05
N LEU A 103 -16.33 -16.44 -6.64
CA LEU A 103 -15.83 -15.70 -7.81
C LEU A 103 -16.65 -15.91 -9.09
N GLU A 104 -17.43 -16.98 -9.18
CA GLU A 104 -18.40 -17.19 -10.27
C GLU A 104 -19.52 -16.13 -10.26
N GLN A 105 -19.88 -15.64 -9.07
CA GLN A 105 -20.92 -14.61 -8.87
C GLN A 105 -20.34 -13.21 -8.66
N HIS A 106 -19.12 -13.12 -8.15
CA HIS A 106 -18.40 -11.89 -7.81
C HIS A 106 -16.99 -11.94 -8.42
N PRO A 107 -16.88 -11.82 -9.77
CA PRO A 107 -15.58 -11.96 -10.45
C PRO A 107 -14.62 -10.85 -10.04
N ARG A 108 -13.35 -11.20 -9.87
CA ARG A 108 -12.25 -10.27 -9.64
C ARG A 108 -11.40 -10.16 -10.92
N THR A 109 -10.84 -8.99 -11.16
CA THR A 109 -9.93 -8.76 -12.31
C THR A 109 -8.46 -8.76 -11.92
N CYS A 110 -8.17 -8.70 -10.62
CA CYS A 110 -6.82 -8.86 -10.08
C CYS A 110 -6.54 -10.35 -9.76
N PRO A 111 -5.26 -10.76 -9.68
CA PRO A 111 -4.85 -12.07 -9.19
C PRO A 111 -5.41 -12.39 -7.80
N VAL A 112 -6.08 -13.54 -7.67
CA VAL A 112 -6.59 -14.05 -6.40
C VAL A 112 -5.66 -15.14 -5.89
N VAL A 113 -5.17 -14.98 -4.66
CA VAL A 113 -4.26 -15.90 -3.97
C VAL A 113 -4.98 -16.51 -2.78
N LEU A 114 -4.85 -17.83 -2.58
CA LEU A 114 -5.38 -18.49 -1.38
C LEU A 114 -4.34 -18.45 -0.26
N MET A 115 -4.80 -18.41 1.00
CA MET A 115 -3.91 -18.41 2.16
C MET A 115 -2.95 -19.61 2.18
N GLU A 116 -3.37 -20.76 1.64
CA GLU A 116 -2.53 -21.98 1.54
C GLU A 116 -1.37 -21.85 0.53
N ASP A 117 -1.49 -20.91 -0.41
CA ASP A 117 -0.53 -20.66 -1.49
C ASP A 117 0.40 -19.46 -1.21
N THR A 118 0.37 -18.92 0.02
CA THR A 118 1.20 -17.78 0.45
C THR A 118 1.39 -17.74 1.97
N ASN A 119 2.45 -17.08 2.41
CA ASN A 119 2.73 -16.77 3.82
C ASN A 119 2.21 -15.38 4.26
N LEU A 120 1.68 -14.58 3.34
CA LEU A 120 1.30 -13.17 3.58
C LEU A 120 0.27 -13.00 4.68
N ALA A 121 -0.79 -13.83 4.73
CA ALA A 121 -1.83 -13.70 5.74
C ALA A 121 -1.30 -13.83 7.18
N ALA A 122 -0.34 -14.73 7.41
CA ALA A 122 0.31 -14.90 8.70
C ALA A 122 1.24 -13.73 9.03
N MET A 123 2.02 -13.25 8.05
CA MET A 123 2.98 -12.15 8.24
C MET A 123 2.31 -10.84 8.60
N TYR A 124 1.16 -10.54 8.00
CA TYR A 124 0.38 -9.33 8.29
C TYR A 124 -0.69 -9.54 9.35
N GLN A 125 -0.71 -10.70 10.04
CA GLN A 125 -1.67 -11.03 11.09
C GLN A 125 -3.12 -10.72 10.65
N ALA A 126 -3.50 -11.25 9.48
CA ALA A 126 -4.79 -10.96 8.84
C ALA A 126 -5.94 -11.65 9.59
N THR A 127 -6.45 -11.02 10.63
CA THR A 127 -7.53 -11.52 11.52
C THR A 127 -8.81 -10.69 11.45
N VAL A 128 -8.78 -9.50 10.85
CA VAL A 128 -9.94 -8.64 10.56
C VAL A 128 -9.96 -8.33 9.06
N TYR A 129 -11.10 -8.00 8.47
CA TYR A 129 -11.22 -7.81 7.03
C TYR A 129 -12.11 -6.62 6.68
N PRO A 130 -11.80 -5.91 5.56
CA PRO A 130 -10.58 -6.04 4.75
C PRO A 130 -9.34 -5.50 5.47
N ILE A 131 -8.14 -5.96 5.04
CA ILE A 131 -6.87 -5.28 5.34
C ILE A 131 -6.23 -4.93 4.01
N TYR A 132 -5.76 -3.71 3.90
CA TYR A 132 -5.01 -3.20 2.76
C TYR A 132 -3.59 -2.86 3.19
N VAL A 133 -2.61 -3.37 2.45
CA VAL A 133 -1.20 -3.03 2.65
C VAL A 133 -0.61 -2.58 1.31
N VAL A 134 0.02 -1.42 1.30
CA VAL A 134 0.73 -0.90 0.13
C VAL A 134 2.22 -1.06 0.35
N ILE A 135 2.85 -1.81 -0.55
CA ILE A 135 4.30 -1.97 -0.62
C ILE A 135 4.82 -1.09 -1.76
N ASP A 136 5.77 -0.21 -1.44
CA ASP A 136 6.37 0.71 -2.40
C ASP A 136 7.38 -0.01 -3.31
N ARG A 137 7.85 0.68 -4.35
CA ARG A 137 8.79 0.18 -5.38
C ARG A 137 10.13 -0.28 -4.83
N ASP A 138 10.55 0.26 -3.69
CA ASP A 138 11.78 -0.11 -2.97
C ASP A 138 11.59 -1.32 -2.03
N GLY A 139 10.37 -1.87 -1.96
CA GLY A 139 10.02 -2.99 -1.10
C GLY A 139 9.67 -2.60 0.33
N THR A 140 9.55 -1.31 0.65
CA THR A 140 9.11 -0.84 1.97
C THR A 140 7.58 -0.77 2.08
N ILE A 141 7.03 -0.93 3.28
CA ILE A 141 5.61 -0.72 3.56
C ILE A 141 5.32 0.78 3.53
N ALA A 142 4.56 1.23 2.52
CA ALA A 142 4.16 2.63 2.37
C ALA A 142 2.97 2.99 3.26
N ALA A 143 2.00 2.09 3.39
CA ALA A 143 0.80 2.29 4.18
C ALA A 143 0.10 0.95 4.51
N GLU A 144 -0.65 0.95 5.60
CA GLU A 144 -1.56 -0.13 5.99
C GLU A 144 -2.88 0.46 6.46
N GLN A 145 -4.00 -0.22 6.16
CA GLN A 145 -5.32 0.10 6.67
C GLN A 145 -6.07 -1.18 7.03
N ARG A 146 -6.68 -1.19 8.21
CA ARG A 146 -7.56 -2.26 8.68
C ARG A 146 -9.01 -1.77 8.68
N GLY A 147 -9.88 -2.52 8.02
CA GLY A 147 -11.26 -2.15 7.76
C GLY A 147 -11.45 -1.36 6.47
N ALA A 148 -12.71 -1.33 6.01
CA ALA A 148 -13.12 -0.58 4.84
C ALA A 148 -13.00 0.93 5.08
N GLY A 149 -12.72 1.68 4.05
CA GLY A 149 -12.57 3.14 4.13
C GLY A 149 -13.08 3.87 2.89
N GLY A 150 -13.56 3.13 1.92
CA GLY A 150 -14.03 3.66 0.64
C GLY A 150 -12.92 4.17 -0.26
N GLU A 151 -13.34 4.74 -1.37
CA GLU A 151 -12.42 5.18 -2.44
C GLU A 151 -11.39 6.20 -1.96
N GLY A 152 -11.82 7.21 -1.21
CA GLY A 152 -10.90 8.25 -0.74
C GLY A 152 -9.79 7.70 0.17
N ALA A 153 -10.08 6.71 1.00
CA ALA A 153 -9.08 6.07 1.84
C ALA A 153 -8.10 5.23 1.02
N LEU A 154 -8.58 4.41 0.08
CA LEU A 154 -7.73 3.60 -0.78
C LEU A 154 -6.83 4.46 -1.69
N ARG A 155 -7.35 5.58 -2.23
CA ARG A 155 -6.54 6.53 -2.99
C ARG A 155 -5.44 7.16 -2.12
N ARG A 156 -5.75 7.55 -0.87
CA ARG A 156 -4.72 8.04 0.07
C ARG A 156 -3.66 7.00 0.39
N LEU A 157 -4.03 5.73 0.51
CA LEU A 157 -3.06 4.64 0.70
C LEU A 157 -2.10 4.54 -0.50
N LEU A 158 -2.65 4.54 -1.72
CA LEU A 158 -1.87 4.45 -2.95
C LEU A 158 -0.99 5.70 -3.18
N ALA A 159 -1.47 6.87 -2.79
CA ALA A 159 -0.69 8.12 -2.85
C ALA A 159 0.57 8.07 -1.96
N ARG A 160 0.57 7.28 -0.87
CA ARG A 160 1.78 7.05 -0.05
C ARG A 160 2.93 6.37 -0.81
N ALA A 161 2.60 5.68 -1.92
CA ALA A 161 3.56 5.10 -2.85
C ALA A 161 3.65 5.89 -4.18
N GLY A 162 3.19 7.15 -4.21
CA GLY A 162 3.25 8.04 -5.36
C GLY A 162 2.28 7.66 -6.49
N LEU A 163 1.18 6.96 -6.19
CA LEU A 163 0.11 6.68 -7.14
C LEU A 163 -1.06 7.66 -6.92
N GLU A 164 -1.01 8.79 -7.63
CA GLU A 164 -2.04 9.82 -7.60
C GLU A 164 -2.79 9.86 -8.93
N SER A 165 -4.12 10.10 -8.88
CA SER A 165 -4.91 10.38 -10.09
C SER A 165 -4.62 11.80 -10.56
N LYS A 166 -4.65 12.01 -11.87
CA LYS A 166 -4.43 13.34 -12.47
C LYS A 166 -5.51 14.37 -12.09
N ASP A 167 -6.66 13.88 -11.60
CA ASP A 167 -7.82 14.74 -11.27
C ASP A 167 -7.75 15.31 -9.84
N ALA A 168 -6.71 15.01 -9.06
CA ALA A 168 -6.53 15.53 -7.70
C ALA A 168 -5.93 16.94 -7.66
N ASP A 169 -5.29 17.39 -8.74
CA ASP A 169 -4.58 18.67 -8.79
C ASP A 169 -5.48 19.88 -9.15
N ASP A 170 -6.71 19.62 -9.63
CA ASP A 170 -7.60 20.69 -10.13
C ASP A 170 -8.55 21.29 -9.05
N ASN A 171 -8.49 20.82 -7.81
CA ASN A 171 -9.41 21.27 -6.75
C ASN A 171 -8.73 22.04 -5.59
N SER A 172 -7.46 22.44 -5.75
CA SER A 172 -6.73 23.20 -4.71
C SER A 172 -6.75 24.73 -4.88
N ASP A 173 -7.26 25.23 -6.02
CA ASP A 173 -7.24 26.67 -6.34
C ASP A 173 -8.62 27.35 -6.31
N GLY A 174 -9.54 26.86 -5.50
CA GLY A 174 -10.89 27.40 -5.41
C GLY A 174 -11.40 27.67 -3.99
N ASN A 175 -10.75 28.57 -3.22
CA ASN A 175 -11.46 29.40 -2.22
C ASN A 175 -10.51 30.43 -1.57
#